data_578eadd268c262510b5a652c83535d7d
#
_entry.id   578eadd268c262510b5a652c83535d7d
#
_cell.length_a   1.000
_cell.length_b   1.000
_cell.length_c   1.000
_cell.angle_alpha   90.00
_cell.angle_beta   90.00
_cell.angle_gamma   90.00
#
_symmetry.space_group_name_H-M   'P 1'
#
loop_
_entity.id
_entity.type
_entity.pdbx_description
1 polymer ?
#
loop_
_entity_poly.entity_id
_entity_poly.type
_entity_poly.pdbx_seq_one_letter_code
_entity_poly.pdbx_strand_id
1 'polypeptide(L)'
;MKKLYVVLIIFITMFMLTGCTLNEENITDSNAPARLQKITGKIVKANMDKDGNIIIKESDITDKFVYISYEYEGVTIGLLAVKDSNGNVKVVINTCQSFGGSPYAYFVQVGNKIQCQNCGNMFAIDELDNLIEDGCNPIAVEDKQIKDGIITIGTKQLKELKDKFENWKGPKA
;
A
#
# COMPACT_ATOMS: atom_id res chain seq x y z
N MET A 1 40.82 44.80 -25.30
CA MET A 1 39.87 44.50 -24.22
C MET A 1 38.54 43.89 -24.70
N LYS A 2 38.40 43.52 -25.98
CA LYS A 2 37.12 42.89 -26.47
C LYS A 2 37.14 41.36 -26.61
N LYS A 3 38.29 40.71 -26.40
CA LYS A 3 38.41 39.23 -26.53
C LYS A 3 38.19 38.45 -25.22
N LEU A 4 38.11 39.12 -24.08
CA LEU A 4 37.96 38.47 -22.78
C LEU A 4 36.49 38.23 -22.40
N TYR A 5 35.54 38.97 -23.00
CA TYR A 5 34.11 38.83 -22.71
C TYR A 5 33.44 37.66 -23.45
N VAL A 6 34.01 37.18 -24.55
CA VAL A 6 33.41 36.07 -25.34
C VAL A 6 33.65 34.71 -24.69
N VAL A 7 34.77 34.56 -23.96
CA VAL A 7 35.10 33.29 -23.28
C VAL A 7 34.27 33.08 -21.99
N LEU A 8 33.83 34.17 -21.35
CA LEU A 8 33.04 34.10 -20.11
C LEU A 8 31.58 33.74 -20.35
N ILE A 9 31.02 33.98 -21.53
CA ILE A 9 29.63 33.68 -21.87
C ILE A 9 29.45 32.22 -22.25
N ILE A 10 30.48 31.53 -22.74
CA ILE A 10 30.41 30.11 -23.12
C ILE A 10 30.44 29.17 -21.90
N PHE A 11 30.96 29.62 -20.73
CA PHE A 11 31.02 28.81 -19.53
C PHE A 11 29.75 28.84 -18.66
N ILE A 12 28.81 29.76 -18.90
CA ILE A 12 27.57 29.91 -18.11
C ILE A 12 26.41 29.09 -18.67
N THR A 13 26.50 28.63 -19.93
CA THR A 13 25.40 27.88 -20.57
C THR A 13 25.49 26.36 -20.43
N MET A 14 26.50 25.82 -19.73
CA MET A 14 26.71 24.36 -19.60
C MET A 14 26.42 23.77 -18.23
N PHE A 15 25.65 24.49 -17.36
CA PHE A 15 25.38 24.03 -15.99
C PHE A 15 23.90 23.93 -15.63
N MET A 16 23.01 23.69 -16.60
CA MET A 16 21.57 23.52 -16.35
C MET A 16 21.00 22.31 -17.07
N LEU A 17 21.58 21.12 -16.91
CA LEU A 17 20.92 19.86 -17.32
C LEU A 17 21.38 18.67 -16.45
N THR A 18 21.31 18.83 -15.13
CA THR A 18 21.14 17.65 -14.28
C THR A 18 19.70 17.62 -13.81
N GLY A 19 18.81 17.32 -14.75
CA GLY A 19 17.46 16.89 -14.40
C GLY A 19 17.58 15.60 -13.63
N CYS A 20 17.12 15.59 -12.38
CA CYS A 20 16.79 14.36 -11.68
C CYS A 20 15.73 13.62 -12.50
N THR A 21 16.15 12.62 -13.24
CA THR A 21 15.22 11.64 -13.78
C THR A 21 14.66 10.86 -12.59
N LEU A 22 13.47 11.23 -12.15
CA LEU A 22 12.65 10.33 -11.37
C LEU A 22 12.40 9.11 -12.27
N ASN A 23 12.99 7.99 -11.94
CA ASN A 23 12.65 6.72 -12.57
C ASN A 23 11.19 6.44 -12.25
N GLU A 24 10.30 6.80 -13.17
CA GLU A 24 8.99 6.16 -13.24
C GLU A 24 9.27 4.71 -13.63
N GLU A 25 9.21 3.79 -12.67
CA GLU A 25 9.10 2.37 -12.99
C GLU A 25 7.81 2.18 -13.76
N ASN A 26 7.93 2.19 -15.08
CA ASN A 26 6.87 1.77 -15.98
C ASN A 26 6.59 0.30 -15.71
N ILE A 27 5.47 0.02 -15.03
CA ILE A 27 4.92 -1.34 -14.92
C ILE A 27 4.48 -1.76 -16.32
N THR A 28 5.38 -2.36 -17.08
CA THR A 28 5.11 -2.93 -18.42
C THR A 28 4.65 -4.38 -18.28
N ASP A 29 3.66 -4.64 -17.43
CA ASP A 29 2.99 -5.93 -17.42
C ASP A 29 1.87 -5.91 -18.45
N SER A 30 2.06 -6.61 -19.58
CA SER A 30 1.07 -6.68 -20.66
C SER A 30 -0.29 -7.27 -20.22
N ASN A 31 -0.35 -7.91 -19.05
CA ASN A 31 -1.56 -8.47 -18.45
C ASN A 31 -2.17 -7.54 -17.38
N ALA A 32 -1.58 -6.37 -17.15
CA ALA A 32 -2.09 -5.44 -16.16
C ALA A 32 -3.44 -4.84 -16.62
N PRO A 33 -4.46 -4.78 -15.75
CA PRO A 33 -5.70 -4.10 -16.06
C PRO A 33 -5.45 -2.63 -16.40
N ALA A 34 -6.04 -2.14 -17.51
CA ALA A 34 -5.89 -0.74 -17.94
C ALA A 34 -6.35 0.31 -16.89
N ARG A 35 -7.05 -0.14 -15.85
CA ARG A 35 -7.61 0.68 -14.75
C ARG A 35 -6.72 0.77 -13.51
N LEU A 36 -5.50 0.22 -13.53
CA LEU A 36 -4.62 0.30 -12.37
C LEU A 36 -4.42 1.75 -11.92
N GLN A 37 -4.76 2.02 -10.68
CA GLN A 37 -4.56 3.33 -10.07
C GLN A 37 -3.16 3.42 -9.45
N LYS A 38 -2.60 4.63 -9.46
CA LYS A 38 -1.34 4.89 -8.77
C LYS A 38 -1.48 4.58 -7.28
N ILE A 39 -0.53 3.82 -6.75
CA ILE A 39 -0.43 3.57 -5.32
C ILE A 39 -0.04 4.88 -4.64
N THR A 40 -0.89 5.34 -3.72
CA THR A 40 -0.64 6.50 -2.88
C THR A 40 -0.69 6.07 -1.42
N GLY A 41 0.14 6.68 -0.60
CA GLY A 41 0.24 6.32 0.82
C GLY A 41 1.63 5.80 1.19
N LYS A 42 1.81 5.45 2.45
CA LYS A 42 3.09 4.99 3.01
C LYS A 42 3.17 3.47 2.92
N ILE A 43 4.30 2.95 2.47
CA ILE A 43 4.57 1.51 2.46
C ILE A 43 5.64 1.22 3.52
N VAL A 44 5.37 0.28 4.43
CA VAL A 44 6.25 -0.06 5.54
C VAL A 44 6.34 -1.56 5.74
N LYS A 45 7.46 -2.04 6.30
CA LYS A 45 7.57 -3.40 6.84
C LYS A 45 6.81 -3.52 8.15
N ALA A 46 6.24 -4.69 8.41
CA ALA A 46 5.60 -5.00 9.68
C ALA A 46 6.63 -4.97 10.82
N ASN A 47 6.32 -4.24 11.89
CA ASN A 47 7.05 -4.35 13.15
C ASN A 47 6.44 -5.47 13.97
N MET A 48 7.28 -6.31 14.59
CA MET A 48 6.83 -7.47 15.35
C MET A 48 7.12 -7.27 16.84
N ASP A 49 6.21 -7.71 17.70
CA ASP A 49 6.48 -7.86 19.12
C ASP A 49 7.23 -9.17 19.43
N LYS A 50 7.56 -9.40 20.71
CA LYS A 50 8.24 -10.62 21.17
C LYS A 50 7.40 -11.89 21.02
N ASP A 51 6.10 -11.76 20.92
CA ASP A 51 5.14 -12.87 20.83
C ASP A 51 4.79 -13.19 19.34
N GLY A 52 5.37 -12.44 18.40
CA GLY A 52 5.19 -12.64 16.96
C GLY A 52 3.91 -12.01 16.41
N ASN A 53 3.35 -11.01 17.08
CA ASN A 53 2.25 -10.21 16.57
C ASN A 53 2.78 -8.96 15.85
N ILE A 54 2.06 -8.49 14.85
CA ILE A 54 2.33 -7.19 14.21
C ILE A 54 1.86 -6.08 15.14
N ILE A 55 2.72 -5.07 15.33
CA ILE A 55 2.40 -3.87 16.11
C ILE A 55 2.47 -2.62 15.25
N ILE A 56 1.46 -1.76 15.39
CA ILE A 56 1.33 -0.49 14.68
C ILE A 56 0.99 0.59 15.71
N LYS A 57 1.66 1.74 15.67
CA LYS A 57 1.25 2.88 16.48
C LYS A 57 0.03 3.54 15.83
N GLU A 58 -1.02 3.75 16.61
CA GLU A 58 -2.23 4.43 16.13
C GLU A 58 -1.93 5.85 15.61
N SER A 59 -0.93 6.52 16.22
CA SER A 59 -0.45 7.84 15.79
C SER A 59 0.15 7.86 14.38
N ASP A 60 0.60 6.72 13.86
CA ASP A 60 1.19 6.60 12.53
C ASP A 60 0.13 6.45 11.43
N ILE A 61 -1.13 6.24 11.82
CA ILE A 61 -2.25 6.07 10.89
C ILE A 61 -3.00 7.39 10.75
N THR A 62 -3.24 7.78 9.49
CA THR A 62 -3.97 9.00 9.12
C THR A 62 -5.14 8.65 8.19
N ASP A 63 -5.73 9.65 7.54
CA ASP A 63 -6.68 9.50 6.43
C ASP A 63 -6.03 8.99 5.13
N LYS A 64 -4.69 8.77 5.13
CA LYS A 64 -3.95 8.18 4.01
C LYS A 64 -3.58 6.75 4.34
N PHE A 65 -3.60 5.91 3.31
CA PHE A 65 -3.26 4.50 3.46
C PHE A 65 -1.83 4.29 3.97
N VAL A 66 -1.71 3.39 4.93
CA VAL A 66 -0.46 2.77 5.30
C VAL A 66 -0.54 1.30 4.87
N TYR A 67 0.28 0.93 3.89
CA TYR A 67 0.45 -0.44 3.43
C TYR A 67 1.53 -1.10 4.27
N ILE A 68 1.23 -2.24 4.88
CA ILE A 68 2.12 -2.93 5.79
C ILE A 68 2.47 -4.30 5.19
N SER A 69 3.75 -4.56 4.99
CA SER A 69 4.28 -5.80 4.43
C SER A 69 4.70 -6.75 5.55
N TYR A 70 4.03 -7.87 5.69
CA TYR A 70 4.40 -8.97 6.58
C TYR A 70 5.02 -10.11 5.76
N GLU A 71 6.25 -10.49 6.08
CA GLU A 71 6.96 -11.56 5.37
C GLU A 71 6.76 -12.90 6.11
N TYR A 72 6.28 -13.90 5.38
CA TYR A 72 6.14 -15.26 5.90
C TYR A 72 6.52 -16.29 4.83
N GLU A 73 7.52 -17.12 5.12
CA GLU A 73 8.03 -18.17 4.22
C GLU A 73 8.30 -17.68 2.78
N GLY A 74 8.90 -16.50 2.66
CA GLY A 74 9.25 -15.90 1.36
C GLY A 74 8.10 -15.27 0.61
N VAL A 75 6.90 -15.21 1.19
CA VAL A 75 5.72 -14.54 0.64
C VAL A 75 5.42 -13.26 1.42
N THR A 76 5.23 -12.15 0.70
CA THR A 76 4.80 -10.88 1.30
C THR A 76 3.28 -10.87 1.43
N ILE A 77 2.77 -10.80 2.64
CA ILE A 77 1.35 -10.65 2.96
C ILE A 77 1.07 -9.18 3.26
N GLY A 78 0.18 -8.57 2.49
CA GLY A 78 -0.15 -7.15 2.60
C GLY A 78 -1.29 -6.89 3.56
N LEU A 79 -1.12 -5.91 4.44
CA LEU A 79 -2.21 -5.30 5.20
C LEU A 79 -2.37 -3.83 4.78
N LEU A 80 -3.49 -3.26 5.13
CA LEU A 80 -3.86 -1.88 4.86
C LEU A 80 -4.46 -1.27 6.12
N ALA A 81 -3.92 -0.13 6.56
CA ALA A 81 -4.45 0.64 7.68
C ALA A 81 -4.77 2.07 7.26
N VAL A 82 -5.87 2.63 7.80
CA VAL A 82 -6.35 3.98 7.52
C VAL A 82 -7.29 4.46 8.63
N LYS A 83 -7.40 5.76 8.85
CA LYS A 83 -8.49 6.34 9.66
C LYS A 83 -9.71 6.64 8.80
N ASP A 84 -10.89 6.28 9.31
CA ASP A 84 -12.17 6.65 8.73
C ASP A 84 -12.51 8.14 8.97
N SER A 85 -13.66 8.59 8.48
CA SER A 85 -14.12 9.98 8.63
C SER A 85 -14.35 10.41 10.10
N ASN A 86 -14.52 9.45 11.01
CA ASN A 86 -14.70 9.67 12.44
C ASN A 86 -13.38 9.56 13.23
N GLY A 87 -12.25 9.28 12.56
CA GLY A 87 -10.95 9.11 13.19
C GLY A 87 -10.69 7.70 13.73
N ASN A 88 -11.59 6.73 13.52
CA ASN A 88 -11.38 5.35 13.93
C ASN A 88 -10.43 4.63 12.99
N VAL A 89 -9.53 3.83 13.55
CA VAL A 89 -8.59 3.06 12.75
C VAL A 89 -9.25 1.80 12.17
N LYS A 90 -9.20 1.70 10.86
CA LYS A 90 -9.58 0.51 10.08
C LYS A 90 -8.30 -0.23 9.67
N VAL A 91 -8.29 -1.53 9.84
CA VAL A 91 -7.21 -2.40 9.36
C VAL A 91 -7.81 -3.62 8.67
N VAL A 92 -7.38 -3.88 7.45
CA VAL A 92 -7.81 -5.02 6.65
C VAL A 92 -6.62 -5.72 6.01
N ILE A 93 -6.79 -6.97 5.63
CA ILE A 93 -5.82 -7.72 4.84
C ILE A 93 -6.00 -7.28 3.39
N ASN A 94 -4.93 -6.82 2.75
CA ASN A 94 -4.96 -6.17 1.44
C ASN A 94 -5.02 -7.18 0.29
N THR A 95 -6.02 -8.06 0.33
CA THR A 95 -6.38 -8.92 -0.81
C THR A 95 -7.90 -9.06 -0.91
N CYS A 96 -8.39 -9.35 -2.10
CA CYS A 96 -9.81 -9.54 -2.34
C CYS A 96 -10.25 -10.95 -1.91
N GLN A 97 -11.39 -11.06 -1.22
CA GLN A 97 -11.94 -12.35 -0.80
C GLN A 97 -12.18 -13.29 -2.00
N SER A 98 -12.90 -12.80 -3.02
CA SER A 98 -13.27 -13.60 -4.21
C SER A 98 -12.13 -13.87 -5.17
N PHE A 99 -11.14 -12.96 -5.28
CA PHE A 99 -10.06 -13.04 -6.26
C PHE A 99 -8.69 -13.17 -5.61
N GLY A 100 -8.61 -13.56 -4.34
CA GLY A 100 -7.34 -13.86 -3.68
C GLY A 100 -6.55 -14.89 -4.51
N GLY A 101 -5.25 -14.61 -4.71
CA GLY A 101 -4.39 -15.37 -5.63
C GLY A 101 -4.19 -14.68 -7.00
N SER A 102 -5.09 -13.74 -7.41
CA SER A 102 -4.83 -12.88 -8.57
C SER A 102 -3.72 -11.88 -8.26
N PRO A 103 -2.82 -11.59 -9.22
CA PRO A 103 -1.75 -10.60 -9.04
C PRO A 103 -2.26 -9.21 -8.67
N TYR A 104 -3.43 -8.83 -9.12
CA TYR A 104 -4.01 -7.50 -8.92
C TYR A 104 -5.12 -7.48 -7.85
N ALA A 105 -5.30 -8.55 -7.09
CA ALA A 105 -6.28 -8.61 -6.02
C ALA A 105 -5.82 -7.81 -4.79
N TYR A 106 -5.58 -6.50 -4.96
CA TYR A 106 -5.22 -5.57 -3.90
C TYR A 106 -6.04 -4.28 -4.03
N PHE A 107 -6.04 -3.48 -2.97
CA PHE A 107 -6.81 -2.24 -2.90
C PHE A 107 -5.89 -1.04 -2.81
N VAL A 108 -6.34 0.06 -3.43
CA VAL A 108 -5.71 1.38 -3.34
C VAL A 108 -6.72 2.43 -2.91
N GLN A 109 -6.24 3.55 -2.41
CA GLN A 109 -7.09 4.67 -2.00
C GLN A 109 -7.49 5.53 -3.20
N VAL A 110 -8.78 5.83 -3.30
CA VAL A 110 -9.35 6.78 -4.27
C VAL A 110 -10.28 7.74 -3.51
N GLY A 111 -9.73 8.88 -3.09
CA GLY A 111 -10.45 9.81 -2.21
C GLY A 111 -10.74 9.18 -0.84
N ASN A 112 -12.02 9.16 -0.44
CA ASN A 112 -12.52 8.50 0.77
C ASN A 112 -12.99 7.05 0.55
N LYS A 113 -12.56 6.42 -0.54
CA LYS A 113 -12.91 5.05 -0.91
C LYS A 113 -11.65 4.22 -1.10
N ILE A 114 -11.84 2.91 -1.04
CA ILE A 114 -10.88 1.92 -1.53
C ILE A 114 -11.36 1.36 -2.87
N GLN A 115 -10.44 1.02 -3.76
CA GLN A 115 -10.74 0.39 -5.04
C GLN A 115 -9.95 -0.89 -5.22
N CYS A 116 -10.64 -1.98 -5.52
CA CYS A 116 -10.01 -3.23 -5.93
C CYS A 116 -9.36 -3.08 -7.32
N GLN A 117 -8.07 -3.36 -7.42
CA GLN A 117 -7.35 -3.21 -8.69
C GLN A 117 -7.65 -4.37 -9.66
N ASN A 118 -8.16 -5.51 -9.18
CA ASN A 118 -8.55 -6.61 -10.03
C ASN A 118 -9.89 -6.37 -10.75
N CYS A 119 -10.95 -5.99 -10.01
CA CYS A 119 -12.31 -5.86 -10.55
C CYS A 119 -12.80 -4.41 -10.68
N GLY A 120 -12.16 -3.44 -10.02
CA GLY A 120 -12.55 -2.04 -10.02
C GLY A 120 -13.64 -1.66 -9.02
N ASN A 121 -14.19 -2.62 -8.27
CA ASN A 121 -15.19 -2.32 -7.23
C ASN A 121 -14.66 -1.35 -6.19
N MET A 122 -15.53 -0.46 -5.72
CA MET A 122 -15.20 0.59 -4.77
C MET A 122 -16.06 0.46 -3.51
N PHE A 123 -15.44 0.69 -2.34
CA PHE A 123 -16.08 0.65 -1.03
C PHE A 123 -15.71 1.91 -0.26
N ALA A 124 -16.62 2.43 0.57
CA ALA A 124 -16.29 3.54 1.46
C ALA A 124 -15.33 3.05 2.57
N ILE A 125 -14.36 3.89 2.94
CA ILE A 125 -13.44 3.58 4.05
C ILE A 125 -14.22 3.39 5.35
N ASP A 126 -15.29 4.14 5.55
CA ASP A 126 -16.14 4.08 6.74
C ASP A 126 -16.85 2.70 6.91
N GLU A 127 -17.02 1.96 5.81
CA GLU A 127 -17.71 0.66 5.77
C GLU A 127 -16.78 -0.54 5.96
N LEU A 128 -15.47 -0.34 6.14
CA LEU A 128 -14.49 -1.43 6.20
C LEU A 128 -14.65 -2.40 7.38
N ASP A 129 -15.40 -2.05 8.42
CA ASP A 129 -15.74 -2.97 9.50
C ASP A 129 -17.03 -3.79 9.22
N ASN A 130 -17.79 -3.43 8.18
CA ASN A 130 -19.07 -4.05 7.82
C ASN A 130 -18.98 -4.79 6.48
N LEU A 131 -17.83 -5.40 6.22
CA LEU A 131 -17.61 -6.13 4.98
C LEU A 131 -18.43 -7.42 4.95
N ILE A 132 -19.08 -7.65 3.82
CA ILE A 132 -19.83 -8.90 3.60
C ILE A 132 -18.86 -10.05 3.31
N GLU A 133 -19.23 -11.25 3.73
CA GLU A 133 -18.52 -12.47 3.36
C GLU A 133 -18.71 -12.75 1.84
N ASP A 134 -17.71 -13.39 1.23
CA ASP A 134 -17.70 -13.81 -0.18
C ASP A 134 -17.86 -12.69 -1.22
N GLY A 135 -17.63 -11.44 -0.83
CA GLY A 135 -17.65 -10.28 -1.72
C GLY A 135 -16.29 -9.96 -2.38
N CYS A 136 -16.29 -9.00 -3.31
CA CYS A 136 -15.04 -8.41 -3.81
C CYS A 136 -14.50 -7.36 -2.82
N ASN A 137 -14.52 -7.68 -1.53
CA ASN A 137 -14.05 -6.85 -0.43
C ASN A 137 -12.64 -7.25 0.00
N PRO A 138 -11.91 -6.42 0.73
CA PRO A 138 -10.74 -6.87 1.46
C PRO A 138 -11.15 -7.86 2.56
N ILE A 139 -10.19 -8.64 3.06
CA ILE A 139 -10.44 -9.60 4.14
C ILE A 139 -10.32 -8.87 5.48
N ALA A 140 -11.30 -9.04 6.35
CA ALA A 140 -11.25 -8.49 7.70
C ALA A 140 -10.11 -9.11 8.53
N VAL A 141 -9.49 -8.33 9.40
CA VAL A 141 -8.53 -8.82 10.39
C VAL A 141 -9.32 -9.31 11.61
N GLU A 142 -9.28 -10.63 11.90
CA GLU A 142 -10.04 -11.26 12.97
C GLU A 142 -9.43 -10.98 14.36
N ASP A 143 -8.10 -11.13 14.49
CA ASP A 143 -7.36 -10.94 15.74
C ASP A 143 -6.67 -9.57 15.74
N LYS A 144 -7.46 -8.53 16.05
CA LYS A 144 -7.01 -7.15 16.17
C LYS A 144 -7.40 -6.58 17.52
N GLN A 145 -6.44 -6.02 18.24
CA GLN A 145 -6.66 -5.31 19.50
C GLN A 145 -6.08 -3.89 19.41
N ILE A 146 -6.78 -2.91 19.97
CA ILE A 146 -6.29 -1.53 20.10
C ILE A 146 -6.27 -1.19 21.58
N LYS A 147 -5.08 -0.94 22.10
CA LYS A 147 -4.89 -0.60 23.51
C LYS A 147 -3.73 0.39 23.66
N ASP A 148 -3.93 1.44 24.46
CA ASP A 148 -2.92 2.44 24.78
C ASP A 148 -2.22 3.05 23.54
N GLY A 149 -2.98 3.26 22.44
CA GLY A 149 -2.48 3.80 21.18
C GLY A 149 -1.62 2.81 20.36
N ILE A 150 -1.65 1.52 20.72
CA ILE A 150 -0.98 0.45 19.97
C ILE A 150 -2.04 -0.48 19.40
N ILE A 151 -1.92 -0.78 18.11
CA ILE A 151 -2.70 -1.79 17.40
C ILE A 151 -1.85 -3.05 17.35
N THR A 152 -2.38 -4.14 17.88
CA THR A 152 -1.75 -5.46 17.85
C THR A 152 -2.57 -6.39 16.95
N ILE A 153 -1.92 -7.11 16.06
CA ILE A 153 -2.55 -8.03 15.10
C ILE A 153 -1.87 -9.39 15.19
N GLY A 154 -2.67 -10.43 15.50
CA GLY A 154 -2.22 -11.81 15.47
C GLY A 154 -1.88 -12.28 14.06
N THR A 155 -0.83 -13.08 13.92
CA THR A 155 -0.33 -13.51 12.59
C THR A 155 -0.89 -14.85 12.11
N LYS A 156 -1.73 -15.55 12.91
CA LYS A 156 -2.26 -16.86 12.54
C LYS A 156 -3.06 -16.81 11.23
N GLN A 157 -4.08 -15.95 11.15
CA GLN A 157 -4.91 -15.76 9.96
C GLN A 157 -4.08 -15.37 8.74
N LEU A 158 -3.06 -14.52 8.92
CA LEU A 158 -2.19 -14.08 7.83
C LEU A 158 -1.41 -15.26 7.23
N LYS A 159 -0.90 -16.15 8.07
CA LYS A 159 -0.17 -17.36 7.64
C LYS A 159 -1.08 -18.33 6.89
N GLU A 160 -2.34 -18.49 7.33
CA GLU A 160 -3.35 -19.33 6.67
C GLU A 160 -3.75 -18.79 5.29
N LEU A 161 -3.62 -17.48 5.08
CA LEU A 161 -3.93 -16.83 3.80
C LEU A 161 -2.73 -16.71 2.85
N LYS A 162 -1.55 -17.28 3.18
CA LYS A 162 -0.33 -17.18 2.40
C LYS A 162 -0.54 -17.44 0.90
N ASP A 163 -1.25 -18.48 0.55
CA ASP A 163 -1.47 -18.90 -0.84
C ASP A 163 -2.18 -17.83 -1.69
N LYS A 164 -2.99 -16.96 -1.04
CA LYS A 164 -3.64 -15.83 -1.71
C LYS A 164 -2.65 -14.72 -2.12
N PHE A 165 -1.41 -14.77 -1.63
CA PHE A 165 -0.38 -13.75 -1.86
C PHE A 165 0.80 -14.23 -2.71
N GLU A 166 0.88 -15.48 -3.11
CA GLU A 166 2.02 -16.03 -3.88
C GLU A 166 2.28 -15.27 -5.19
N ASN A 167 1.20 -14.85 -5.89
CA ASN A 167 1.29 -14.08 -7.14
C ASN A 167 0.99 -12.59 -6.95
N TRP A 168 0.79 -12.14 -5.70
CA TRP A 168 0.31 -10.80 -5.41
C TRP A 168 1.32 -9.71 -5.78
N LYS A 169 0.90 -8.70 -6.54
CA LYS A 169 1.69 -7.56 -7.01
C LYS A 169 1.29 -6.25 -6.33
N GLY A 170 0.67 -6.31 -5.16
CA GLY A 170 0.29 -5.13 -4.42
C GLY A 170 1.47 -4.40 -3.77
N PRO A 171 1.19 -3.30 -3.06
CA PRO A 171 2.21 -2.46 -2.43
C PRO A 171 3.02 -3.23 -1.38
N LYS A 172 4.34 -3.32 -1.56
CA LYS A 172 5.24 -4.01 -0.63
C LYS A 172 6.55 -3.24 -0.42
N ALA A 173 7.07 -3.30 0.80
CA ALA A 173 8.34 -2.69 1.22
C ALA A 173 9.50 -3.68 1.11
#